data_6c8eb98dd34283da479e2ff5bba4285c
#
_entry.id   6c8eb98dd34283da479e2ff5bba4285c
#
_cell.length_a   1.000
_cell.length_b   1.000
_cell.length_c   1.000
_cell.angle_alpha   90.00
_cell.angle_beta   90.00
_cell.angle_gamma   90.00
#
_symmetry.space_group_name_H-M   'P 1'
#
loop_
_entity.id
_entity.type
_entity.pdbx_description
1 polymer ?
#
loop_
_entity_poly.entity_id
_entity_poly.type
_entity_poly.pdbx_seq_one_letter_code
_entity_poly.pdbx_strand_id
1 'polypeptide(L)'
;MIVQRLAELGYDYEPASLEILTFHSATRVGNLVFTSGQIPLLNGVAIKGKVGSDIDVETAKKAAEICAYNCLRAAGAVVDIESVKRVVKVFGMVNVAEGFDQTSEVINGASEFLQKVFGENGYHSRSAVGLVLPANFAVEVEMIMEVEE
;
A
#
# COMPACT_ATOMS: atom_id res chain seq x y z
N MET A 1 3.66 18.76 3.84
CA MET A 1 3.46 17.96 5.08
C MET A 1 3.62 16.48 4.83
N ILE A 2 2.78 15.90 3.96
CA ILE A 2 2.84 14.45 3.66
C ILE A 2 4.10 14.11 2.88
N VAL A 3 4.40 14.87 1.82
CA VAL A 3 5.60 14.66 1.00
C VAL A 3 6.87 14.78 1.86
N GLN A 4 6.91 15.71 2.77
CA GLN A 4 8.05 15.89 3.68
C GLN A 4 8.21 14.67 4.61
N ARG A 5 7.12 14.17 5.19
CA ARG A 5 7.17 12.98 6.04
C ARG A 5 7.61 11.75 5.27
N LEU A 6 7.15 11.62 4.03
CA LEU A 6 7.59 10.52 3.16
C LEU A 6 9.10 10.60 2.90
N ALA A 7 9.63 11.81 2.66
CA ALA A 7 11.07 12.01 2.47
C ALA A 7 11.86 11.61 3.72
N GLU A 8 11.38 11.97 4.91
CA GLU A 8 11.99 11.59 6.18
C GLU A 8 12.01 10.07 6.39
N LEU A 9 11.03 9.37 5.82
CA LEU A 9 10.93 7.90 5.87
C LEU A 9 11.71 7.21 4.75
N GLY A 10 12.38 7.99 3.89
CA GLY A 10 13.23 7.46 2.82
C GLY A 10 12.54 7.35 1.46
N TYR A 11 11.38 7.98 1.28
CA TYR A 11 10.63 7.91 0.02
C TYR A 11 10.64 9.25 -0.70
N ASP A 12 11.16 9.25 -1.92
CA ASP A 12 11.16 10.40 -2.82
C ASP A 12 9.83 10.37 -3.61
N TYR A 13 8.83 11.05 -3.07
CA TYR A 13 7.46 10.93 -3.57
C TYR A 13 7.28 11.52 -4.97
N GLU A 14 6.66 10.72 -5.84
CA GLU A 14 6.12 11.16 -7.13
C GLU A 14 4.77 10.48 -7.35
N PRO A 15 3.78 11.19 -7.88
CA PRO A 15 2.49 10.55 -8.19
C PRO A 15 2.66 9.50 -9.29
N ALA A 16 1.80 8.50 -9.25
CA ALA A 16 1.75 7.48 -10.30
C ALA A 16 1.01 8.02 -11.52
N SER A 17 1.20 7.35 -12.66
CA SER A 17 0.39 7.58 -13.85
C SER A 17 -1.04 7.09 -13.61
N LEU A 18 -2.03 7.82 -14.13
CA LEU A 18 -3.43 7.44 -13.97
C LEU A 18 -3.76 6.17 -14.75
N GLU A 19 -3.38 6.12 -16.00
CA GLU A 19 -3.72 5.02 -16.89
C GLU A 19 -2.75 3.86 -16.76
N ILE A 20 -3.28 2.68 -16.47
CA ILE A 20 -2.53 1.43 -16.36
C ILE A 20 -3.21 0.41 -17.26
N LEU A 21 -2.73 0.25 -18.50
CA LEU A 21 -3.26 -0.70 -19.49
C LEU A 21 -4.80 -0.58 -19.64
N THR A 22 -5.54 -1.46 -18.93
CA THR A 22 -7.00 -1.55 -19.05
C THR A 22 -7.76 -0.90 -17.89
N PHE A 23 -7.06 -0.28 -16.93
CA PHE A 23 -7.67 0.31 -15.74
C PHE A 23 -6.88 1.54 -15.27
N HIS A 24 -7.42 2.24 -14.30
CA HIS A 24 -6.77 3.41 -13.68
C HIS A 24 -6.10 3.00 -12.36
N SER A 25 -5.04 3.72 -12.00
CA SER A 25 -4.35 3.49 -10.73
C SER A 25 -5.20 3.90 -9.52
N ALA A 26 -6.12 4.85 -9.70
CA ALA A 26 -7.06 5.28 -8.67
C ALA A 26 -8.31 5.88 -9.30
N THR A 27 -9.39 5.90 -8.51
CA THR A 27 -10.67 6.49 -8.89
C THR A 27 -11.16 7.37 -7.74
N ARG A 28 -11.59 8.59 -8.06
CA ARG A 28 -12.17 9.50 -7.06
C ARG A 28 -13.69 9.50 -7.18
N VAL A 29 -14.38 9.36 -6.06
CA VAL A 29 -15.85 9.48 -5.97
C VAL A 29 -16.14 10.40 -4.78
N GLY A 30 -16.66 11.60 -5.05
CA GLY A 30 -16.84 12.60 -4.00
C GLY A 30 -15.51 12.91 -3.31
N ASN A 31 -15.46 12.72 -2.01
CA ASN A 31 -14.26 12.92 -1.20
C ASN A 31 -13.52 11.62 -0.88
N LEU A 32 -13.82 10.54 -1.60
CA LEU A 32 -13.14 9.26 -1.43
C LEU A 32 -12.30 8.93 -2.65
N VAL A 33 -11.11 8.42 -2.39
CA VAL A 33 -10.19 7.92 -3.41
C VAL A 33 -9.99 6.42 -3.18
N PHE A 34 -10.22 5.64 -4.23
CA PHE A 34 -10.05 4.20 -4.24
C PHE A 34 -8.84 3.87 -5.11
N THR A 35 -7.85 3.17 -4.56
CA THR A 35 -6.70 2.76 -5.37
C THR A 35 -6.90 1.37 -5.96
N SER A 36 -6.29 1.13 -7.10
CA SER A 36 -6.05 -0.23 -7.57
C SER A 36 -5.05 -0.91 -6.62
N GLY A 37 -5.00 -2.24 -6.67
CA GLY A 37 -4.02 -3.01 -5.91
C GLY A 37 -2.59 -2.65 -6.32
N GLN A 38 -1.75 -2.43 -5.33
CA GLN A 38 -0.36 -2.02 -5.53
C GLN A 38 0.59 -3.13 -5.11
N ILE A 39 1.69 -3.26 -5.83
CA ILE A 39 2.69 -4.30 -5.65
C ILE A 39 3.94 -3.74 -4.96
N PRO A 40 4.81 -4.61 -4.40
CA PRO A 40 5.99 -4.14 -3.67
C PRO A 40 7.15 -3.87 -4.63
N LEU A 41 6.94 -2.91 -5.54
CA LEU A 41 7.92 -2.48 -6.53
C LEU A 41 8.40 -1.07 -6.18
N LEU A 42 9.71 -0.90 -6.01
CA LEU A 42 10.32 0.39 -5.68
C LEU A 42 11.64 0.52 -6.44
N ASN A 43 11.77 1.60 -7.21
CA ASN A 43 12.99 1.90 -7.98
C ASN A 43 13.43 0.72 -8.86
N GLY A 44 12.47 0.05 -9.51
CA GLY A 44 12.73 -1.08 -10.40
C GLY A 44 12.99 -2.40 -9.70
N VAL A 45 12.95 -2.46 -8.37
CA VAL A 45 13.18 -3.68 -7.59
C VAL A 45 11.88 -4.14 -6.96
N ALA A 46 11.50 -5.40 -7.20
CA ALA A 46 10.30 -6.01 -6.65
C ALA A 46 10.65 -7.06 -5.59
N ILE A 47 9.84 -7.13 -4.55
CA ILE A 47 9.94 -8.20 -3.55
C ILE A 47 8.98 -9.33 -3.96
N LYS A 48 9.54 -10.49 -4.26
CA LYS A 48 8.78 -11.65 -4.74
C LYS A 48 9.06 -12.86 -3.87
N GLY A 49 8.12 -13.79 -3.85
CA GLY A 49 8.26 -15.06 -3.17
C GLY A 49 7.08 -15.37 -2.26
N LYS A 50 7.00 -16.62 -1.83
CA LYS A 50 6.01 -17.10 -0.86
C LYS A 50 6.46 -16.71 0.54
N VAL A 51 5.62 -15.98 1.25
CA VAL A 51 5.90 -15.59 2.63
C VAL A 51 5.75 -16.82 3.53
N GLY A 52 6.78 -17.07 4.32
CA GLY A 52 6.85 -18.23 5.20
C GLY A 52 7.77 -19.33 4.66
N SER A 53 8.12 -19.31 3.37
CA SER A 53 9.11 -20.24 2.80
C SER A 53 10.24 -19.51 2.09
N ASP A 54 9.92 -18.72 1.04
CA ASP A 54 10.94 -18.02 0.26
C ASP A 54 11.44 -16.77 0.95
N ILE A 55 10.55 -16.06 1.65
CA ILE A 55 10.87 -14.83 2.37
C ILE A 55 10.29 -14.86 3.78
N ASP A 56 10.94 -14.14 4.69
CA ASP A 56 10.52 -14.07 6.08
C ASP A 56 9.50 -12.94 6.31
N VAL A 57 8.96 -12.89 7.53
CA VAL A 57 7.94 -11.91 7.91
C VAL A 57 8.48 -10.48 7.83
N GLU A 58 9.71 -10.25 8.25
CA GLU A 58 10.28 -8.90 8.23
C GLU A 58 10.44 -8.36 6.81
N THR A 59 10.87 -9.19 5.87
CA THR A 59 10.96 -8.82 4.45
C THR A 59 9.56 -8.57 3.89
N ALA A 60 8.58 -9.40 4.25
CA ALA A 60 7.20 -9.24 3.83
C ALA A 60 6.57 -7.96 4.40
N LYS A 61 6.89 -7.59 5.64
CA LYS A 61 6.45 -6.31 6.23
C LYS A 61 7.00 -5.13 5.43
N LYS A 62 8.24 -5.19 5.00
CA LYS A 62 8.82 -4.14 4.13
C LYS A 62 8.10 -4.09 2.79
N ALA A 63 7.76 -5.25 2.24
CA ALA A 63 6.96 -5.32 1.00
C ALA A 63 5.59 -4.63 1.20
N ALA A 64 4.92 -4.88 2.32
CA ALA A 64 3.64 -4.24 2.64
C ALA A 64 3.78 -2.72 2.77
N GLU A 65 4.85 -2.25 3.39
CA GLU A 65 5.15 -0.82 3.48
C GLU A 65 5.29 -0.19 2.09
N ILE A 66 6.05 -0.82 1.19
CA ILE A 66 6.24 -0.34 -0.18
C ILE A 66 4.90 -0.31 -0.93
N CYS A 67 4.06 -1.33 -0.76
CA CYS A 67 2.72 -1.36 -1.35
C CYS A 67 1.88 -0.18 -0.86
N ALA A 68 1.91 0.12 0.43
CA ALA A 68 1.18 1.26 1.00
C ALA A 68 1.70 2.58 0.43
N TYR A 69 3.01 2.74 0.32
CA TYR A 69 3.60 3.90 -0.33
C TYR A 69 3.11 4.03 -1.78
N ASN A 70 3.08 2.93 -2.52
CA ASN A 70 2.58 2.94 -3.90
C ASN A 70 1.08 3.29 -3.98
N CYS A 71 0.29 2.96 -2.96
CA CYS A 71 -1.10 3.42 -2.87
C CYS A 71 -1.18 4.95 -2.76
N LEU A 72 -0.27 5.58 -2.02
CA LEU A 72 -0.21 7.05 -1.94
C LEU A 72 0.18 7.65 -3.29
N ARG A 73 1.09 7.01 -4.02
CA ARG A 73 1.42 7.42 -5.39
C ARG A 73 0.20 7.31 -6.31
N ALA A 74 -0.55 6.21 -6.19
CA ALA A 74 -1.77 6.00 -6.98
C ALA A 74 -2.82 7.08 -6.70
N ALA A 75 -3.03 7.42 -5.42
CA ALA A 75 -3.93 8.50 -5.04
C ALA A 75 -3.51 9.83 -5.68
N GLY A 76 -2.21 10.09 -5.76
CA GLY A 76 -1.67 11.29 -6.38
C GLY A 76 -1.97 11.43 -7.86
N ALA A 77 -2.43 10.36 -8.53
CA ALA A 77 -2.86 10.43 -9.93
C ALA A 77 -4.20 11.17 -10.10
N VAL A 78 -5.02 11.25 -9.06
CA VAL A 78 -6.36 11.86 -9.13
C VAL A 78 -6.56 13.03 -8.17
N VAL A 79 -5.70 13.18 -7.15
CA VAL A 79 -5.77 14.28 -6.17
C VAL A 79 -4.36 14.75 -5.82
N ASP A 80 -4.26 15.95 -5.26
CA ASP A 80 -3.03 16.38 -4.58
C ASP A 80 -2.88 15.53 -3.31
N ILE A 81 -1.73 14.90 -3.13
CA ILE A 81 -1.48 14.04 -1.98
C ILE A 81 -1.64 14.80 -0.64
N GLU A 82 -1.32 16.10 -0.64
CA GLU A 82 -1.48 16.92 0.57
C GLU A 82 -2.95 17.12 0.96
N SER A 83 -3.90 16.81 0.06
CA SER A 83 -5.34 16.88 0.35
C SER A 83 -5.87 15.67 1.10
N VAL A 84 -5.09 14.62 1.26
CA VAL A 84 -5.53 13.41 1.97
C VAL A 84 -5.69 13.73 3.45
N LYS A 85 -6.91 13.52 3.97
CA LYS A 85 -7.25 13.77 5.37
C LYS A 85 -6.99 12.55 6.24
N ARG A 86 -7.36 11.38 5.73
CA ARG A 86 -7.24 10.12 6.48
C ARG A 86 -7.24 8.91 5.58
N VAL A 87 -6.68 7.83 6.09
CA VAL A 87 -6.84 6.50 5.51
C VAL A 87 -8.13 5.90 6.07
N VAL A 88 -8.99 5.40 5.20
CA VAL A 88 -10.30 4.84 5.59
C VAL A 88 -10.22 3.33 5.71
N LYS A 89 -9.70 2.67 4.67
CA LYS A 89 -9.68 1.21 4.57
C LYS A 89 -8.41 0.74 3.90
N VAL A 90 -7.83 -0.31 4.45
CA VAL A 90 -6.72 -1.04 3.84
C VAL A 90 -7.14 -2.48 3.62
N PHE A 91 -6.99 -2.99 2.41
CA PHE A 91 -7.12 -4.39 2.10
C PHE A 91 -5.75 -4.94 1.74
N GLY A 92 -5.20 -5.78 2.62
CA GLY A 92 -3.88 -6.37 2.47
C GLY A 92 -3.97 -7.84 2.06
N MET A 93 -3.16 -8.21 1.07
CA MET A 93 -3.12 -9.54 0.48
C MET A 93 -1.69 -10.06 0.56
N VAL A 94 -1.52 -11.24 1.12
CA VAL A 94 -0.20 -11.86 1.32
C VAL A 94 -0.11 -13.13 0.49
N ASN A 95 0.97 -13.25 -0.28
CA ASN A 95 1.28 -14.44 -1.06
C ASN A 95 1.86 -15.50 -0.11
N VAL A 96 1.01 -16.37 0.41
CA VAL A 96 1.37 -17.26 1.52
C VAL A 96 1.91 -18.59 1.05
N ALA A 97 2.94 -19.08 1.76
CA ALA A 97 3.35 -20.47 1.70
C ALA A 97 2.30 -21.34 2.42
N GLU A 98 2.28 -22.64 2.09
CA GLU A 98 1.38 -23.56 2.76
C GLU A 98 1.58 -23.52 4.28
N GLY A 99 0.48 -23.35 5.01
CA GLY A 99 0.48 -23.31 6.47
C GLY A 99 0.86 -21.97 7.08
N PHE A 100 1.25 -20.99 6.29
CA PHE A 100 1.54 -19.65 6.81
C PHE A 100 0.23 -18.91 7.10
N ASP A 101 0.06 -18.40 8.31
CA ASP A 101 -1.18 -17.73 8.74
C ASP A 101 -0.96 -16.36 9.39
N GLN A 102 0.27 -15.84 9.39
CA GLN A 102 0.60 -14.55 10.02
C GLN A 102 0.40 -13.37 9.08
N THR A 103 -0.74 -13.35 8.37
CA THR A 103 -1.04 -12.31 7.39
C THR A 103 -1.23 -10.94 8.03
N SER A 104 -1.84 -10.88 9.22
CA SER A 104 -1.99 -9.62 9.98
C SER A 104 -0.64 -9.01 10.33
N GLU A 105 0.30 -9.84 10.77
CA GLU A 105 1.66 -9.38 11.11
C GLU A 105 2.33 -8.75 9.90
N VAL A 106 2.21 -9.37 8.74
CA VAL A 106 2.78 -8.86 7.49
C VAL A 106 2.18 -7.50 7.14
N ILE A 107 0.85 -7.39 7.16
CA ILE A 107 0.17 -6.15 6.76
C ILE A 107 0.36 -5.04 7.81
N ASN A 108 0.80 -5.35 9.03
CA ASN A 108 1.23 -4.34 9.98
C ASN A 108 2.34 -3.45 9.40
N GLY A 109 3.15 -3.95 8.48
CA GLY A 109 4.14 -3.12 7.78
C GLY A 109 3.50 -1.94 7.06
N ALA A 110 2.36 -2.15 6.41
CA ALA A 110 1.58 -1.08 5.77
C ALA A 110 0.92 -0.18 6.81
N SER A 111 0.25 -0.76 7.81
CA SER A 111 -0.50 -0.01 8.81
C SER A 111 0.41 0.89 9.65
N GLU A 112 1.54 0.39 10.09
CA GLU A 112 2.52 1.16 10.87
C GLU A 112 3.10 2.32 10.04
N PHE A 113 3.40 2.07 8.77
CA PHE A 113 3.86 3.11 7.86
C PHE A 113 2.83 4.24 7.73
N LEU A 114 1.57 3.89 7.52
CA LEU A 114 0.49 4.89 7.37
C LEU A 114 0.31 5.73 8.63
N GLN A 115 0.50 5.14 9.80
CA GLN A 115 0.47 5.87 11.07
C GLN A 115 1.65 6.84 11.19
N LYS A 116 2.82 6.45 10.70
CA LYS A 116 3.99 7.36 10.66
C LYS A 116 3.75 8.55 9.74
N VAL A 117 3.05 8.34 8.62
CA VAL A 117 2.77 9.40 7.65
C VAL A 117 1.65 10.33 8.12
N PHE A 118 0.55 9.78 8.63
CA PHE A 118 -0.68 10.51 8.90
C PHE A 118 -1.00 10.71 10.39
N GLY A 119 -0.21 10.13 11.30
CA GLY A 119 -0.52 10.15 12.72
C GLY A 119 -1.83 9.42 13.00
N GLU A 120 -2.72 10.02 13.81
CA GLU A 120 -4.01 9.41 14.14
C GLU A 120 -4.89 9.17 12.90
N ASN A 121 -4.75 10.00 11.89
CA ASN A 121 -5.51 9.85 10.63
C ASN A 121 -5.00 8.69 9.77
N GLY A 122 -3.94 8.05 10.17
CA GLY A 122 -3.43 6.83 9.54
C GLY A 122 -4.11 5.55 10.05
N TYR A 123 -4.81 5.60 11.18
CA TYR A 123 -5.57 4.46 11.66
C TYR A 123 -6.80 4.23 10.78
N HIS A 124 -7.04 2.98 10.43
CA HIS A 124 -7.99 2.59 9.39
C HIS A 124 -8.65 1.27 9.73
N SER A 125 -9.75 0.96 9.06
CA SER A 125 -10.33 -0.38 9.05
C SER A 125 -9.52 -1.26 8.10
N ARG A 126 -9.42 -2.57 8.37
CA ARG A 126 -8.50 -3.42 7.62
C ARG A 126 -8.98 -4.85 7.49
N SER A 127 -8.64 -5.49 6.35
CA SER A 127 -8.58 -6.94 6.21
C SER A 127 -7.18 -7.32 5.75
N ALA A 128 -6.69 -8.45 6.23
CA ALA A 128 -5.38 -8.99 5.87
C ALA A 128 -5.54 -10.49 5.63
N VAL A 129 -5.43 -10.92 4.38
CA VAL A 129 -5.73 -12.30 3.96
C VAL A 129 -4.57 -12.92 3.20
N GLY A 130 -4.53 -14.24 3.16
CA GLY A 130 -3.57 -15.01 2.40
C GLY A 130 -4.19 -15.55 1.12
N LEU A 131 -3.43 -15.49 0.03
CA LEU A 131 -3.86 -15.98 -1.27
C LEU A 131 -2.66 -16.14 -2.20
N VAL A 132 -2.92 -16.41 -3.48
CA VAL A 132 -1.89 -16.44 -4.52
C VAL A 132 -1.92 -15.11 -5.26
N LEU A 133 -0.75 -14.50 -5.46
CA LEU A 133 -0.63 -13.21 -6.13
C LEU A 133 -0.01 -13.32 -7.52
N PRO A 134 -0.34 -12.38 -8.44
CA PRO A 134 0.23 -12.37 -9.78
C PRO A 134 1.76 -12.23 -9.72
N ALA A 135 2.45 -12.85 -10.67
CA ALA A 135 3.90 -12.74 -10.85
C ALA A 135 4.70 -13.05 -9.57
N ASN A 136 4.12 -13.82 -8.66
CA ASN A 136 4.74 -14.22 -7.39
C ASN A 136 5.13 -13.02 -6.51
N PHE A 137 4.47 -11.86 -6.65
CA PHE A 137 4.69 -10.74 -5.74
C PHE A 137 4.33 -11.16 -4.31
N ALA A 138 5.14 -10.70 -3.35
CA ALA A 138 5.01 -11.15 -1.96
C ALA A 138 3.76 -10.63 -1.28
N VAL A 139 3.36 -9.39 -1.59
CA VAL A 139 2.26 -8.68 -0.96
C VAL A 139 1.56 -7.82 -2.00
N GLU A 140 0.29 -7.56 -1.80
CA GLU A 140 -0.45 -6.55 -2.56
C GLU A 140 -1.36 -5.79 -1.59
N VAL A 141 -1.51 -4.48 -1.79
CA VAL A 141 -2.35 -3.65 -0.93
C VAL A 141 -3.18 -2.72 -1.79
N GLU A 142 -4.45 -2.58 -1.44
CA GLU A 142 -5.31 -1.51 -1.97
C GLU A 142 -5.88 -0.71 -0.81
N MET A 143 -6.33 0.51 -1.08
CA MET A 143 -6.66 1.46 -0.03
C MET A 143 -7.79 2.37 -0.44
N ILE A 144 -8.57 2.81 0.55
CA ILE A 144 -9.55 3.89 0.41
C ILE A 144 -9.11 5.02 1.31
N MET A 145 -9.07 6.24 0.77
CA MET A 145 -8.67 7.44 1.50
C MET A 145 -9.74 8.51 1.39
N GLU A 146 -9.90 9.32 2.41
CA GLU A 146 -10.74 10.51 2.39
C GLU A 146 -9.88 11.72 2.10
N VAL A 147 -10.34 12.58 1.23
CA VAL A 147 -9.63 13.80 0.82
C VAL A 147 -10.50 15.03 1.09
N GLU A 148 -9.85 16.18 1.16
CA GLU A 148 -10.53 17.48 1.25
C GLU A 148 -11.23 17.80 -0.05
N GLU A 149 -12.29 18.59 0.03
CA GLU A 149 -13.04 19.05 -1.14
C GLU A 149 -12.22 19.96 -2.06
#